data_f593ca412dba42eba521d1bc68cc3fa5
#
_entry.id   f593ca412dba42eba521d1bc68cc3fa5
#
_cell.length_a   1.000
_cell.length_b   1.000
_cell.length_c   1.000
_cell.angle_alpha   90.00
_cell.angle_beta   90.00
_cell.angle_gamma   90.00
#
_symmetry.space_group_name_H-M   'P 1'
#
loop_
_entity.id
_entity.type
_entity.pdbx_description
1 polymer ?
#
loop_
_entity_poly.entity_id
_entity_poly.type
_entity_poly.pdbx_seq_one_letter_code
_entity_poly.pdbx_strand_id
1 'polypeptide(L)'
;MAYKSDIEIARAAKKKPIQEVGDKLGIPTEHLLPYGHDKAKVSQAYIDSVQGNKNGKLILVTAINPTPAGEGKTTTTVGLGDGLNRIGKKAMVCIREASLGPNFGMKGGAAGGGYAQVVPMEDMNLHFTGDFHAITSAHSLLSAMIDNHIYWGNELDIDIRRIVWRRVVDMNDRALRQITASLGGVSNGFPNETGFDITVASEVMAILCLAKNLKDLEERLGSMIVAYRRDRSPVFCRDIEAQGAMTVLLKDAMQPNLVQTLENNPAFVHGGPFANIAHGCNSVTATTTALKIADFVVTEAGFGADLGAEKFMNIKCRKAGLAPDCVVLVATVRAMKMNGGVAKGDLGDENVDAVNEGCANLGRHIANLKSFGVPVVVAINHFVNDTDAEVQAVKDYVSGQGSEAILSRHWELGSEGSADLATRVAEIAESGVSNFKPIYPDDMPLFEKIETIAKNIYHADGVVADSKIRDQLKLWEEQGYGKLPICMAKTQYSFTTDPSRRGAPTGHSVPVREVRLSAGAGFVVVVCGEVMTMPGLPRAPAAQTIRLNDDGEIEGLF
;
A
#
# COMPACT_ATOMS: atom_id res chain seq x y z
N MET A 1 -33.48 12.02 1.04
CA MET A 1 -32.64 12.76 2.01
C MET A 1 -31.26 12.87 1.42
N ALA A 2 -30.57 14.02 1.53
CA ALA A 2 -29.18 14.10 1.14
C ALA A 2 -28.34 13.25 2.12
N TYR A 3 -27.46 12.42 1.60
CA TYR A 3 -26.50 11.67 2.43
C TYR A 3 -25.53 12.66 3.08
N LYS A 4 -25.16 12.40 4.33
CA LYS A 4 -24.08 13.14 5.01
C LYS A 4 -22.75 12.84 4.31
N SER A 5 -21.87 13.82 4.24
CA SER A 5 -20.50 13.62 3.76
C SER A 5 -19.68 12.78 4.73
N ASP A 6 -18.58 12.17 4.25
CA ASP A 6 -17.72 11.33 5.07
C ASP A 6 -17.16 12.09 6.28
N ILE A 7 -16.79 13.37 6.13
CA ILE A 7 -16.31 14.21 7.23
C ILE A 7 -17.40 14.53 8.25
N GLU A 8 -18.65 14.77 7.81
CA GLU A 8 -19.79 14.99 8.74
C GLU A 8 -20.10 13.73 9.56
N ILE A 9 -20.01 12.55 8.94
CA ILE A 9 -20.17 11.27 9.64
C ILE A 9 -19.05 11.07 10.65
N ALA A 10 -17.79 11.31 10.25
CA ALA A 10 -16.62 11.17 11.11
C ALA A 10 -16.67 12.12 12.34
N ARG A 11 -17.08 13.37 12.14
CA ARG A 11 -17.25 14.36 13.24
C ARG A 11 -18.35 14.00 14.21
N ALA A 12 -19.43 13.40 13.72
CA ALA A 12 -20.54 12.94 14.55
C ALA A 12 -20.19 11.68 15.38
N ALA A 13 -19.03 11.06 15.16
CA ALA A 13 -18.62 9.85 15.83
C ALA A 13 -18.42 10.04 17.33
N LYS A 14 -18.96 9.13 18.13
CA LYS A 14 -18.74 9.05 19.57
C LYS A 14 -17.48 8.23 19.86
N LYS A 15 -16.32 8.89 19.72
CA LYS A 15 -15.03 8.25 19.96
C LYS A 15 -14.86 7.91 21.44
N LYS A 16 -14.28 6.74 21.72
CA LYS A 16 -13.83 6.35 23.06
C LYS A 16 -12.42 6.85 23.33
N PRO A 17 -12.05 7.06 24.60
CA PRO A 17 -10.64 7.22 24.95
C PRO A 17 -9.80 6.08 24.42
N ILE A 18 -8.60 6.39 23.91
CA ILE A 18 -7.78 5.36 23.26
C ILE A 18 -7.35 4.23 24.19
N GLN A 19 -7.30 4.49 25.50
CA GLN A 19 -7.05 3.47 26.52
C GLN A 19 -8.12 2.39 26.50
N GLU A 20 -9.40 2.75 26.40
CA GLU A 20 -10.50 1.78 26.33
C GLU A 20 -10.44 0.93 25.04
N VAL A 21 -9.92 1.51 23.95
CA VAL A 21 -9.69 0.77 22.71
C VAL A 21 -8.53 -0.21 22.88
N GLY A 22 -7.46 0.21 23.57
CA GLY A 22 -6.34 -0.66 23.93
C GLY A 22 -6.74 -1.82 24.85
N ASP A 23 -7.61 -1.54 25.83
CA ASP A 23 -8.11 -2.56 26.76
C ASP A 23 -8.83 -3.70 26.04
N LYS A 24 -9.59 -3.43 24.97
CA LYS A 24 -10.22 -4.47 24.13
C LYS A 24 -9.19 -5.45 23.54
N LEU A 25 -7.97 -4.99 23.30
CA LEU A 25 -6.87 -5.79 22.76
C LEU A 25 -6.00 -6.42 23.85
N GLY A 26 -6.16 -5.99 25.10
CA GLY A 26 -5.30 -6.37 26.23
C GLY A 26 -3.97 -5.63 26.23
N ILE A 27 -3.93 -4.40 25.71
CA ILE A 27 -2.74 -3.55 25.75
C ILE A 27 -2.76 -2.73 27.04
N PRO A 28 -1.82 -2.95 27.99
CA PRO A 28 -1.76 -2.15 29.22
C PRO A 28 -1.53 -0.67 28.92
N THR A 29 -2.11 0.22 29.73
CA THR A 29 -2.07 1.68 29.50
C THR A 29 -0.64 2.21 29.46
N GLU A 30 0.29 1.67 30.24
CA GLU A 30 1.70 2.05 30.23
C GLU A 30 2.43 1.74 28.92
N HIS A 31 1.84 0.91 28.04
CA HIS A 31 2.33 0.59 26.71
C HIS A 31 1.67 1.39 25.59
N LEU A 32 0.72 2.25 25.93
CA LEU A 32 0.12 3.22 25.01
C LEU A 32 0.80 4.58 25.19
N LEU A 33 1.36 5.12 24.11
CA LEU A 33 1.96 6.46 24.06
C LEU A 33 0.93 7.40 23.41
N PRO A 34 0.16 8.19 24.22
CA PRO A 34 -0.95 8.97 23.70
C PRO A 34 -0.51 10.11 22.79
N TYR A 35 -1.21 10.29 21.70
CA TYR A 35 -1.18 11.46 20.81
C TYR A 35 -2.55 12.15 20.84
N GLY A 36 -2.91 12.72 21.98
CA GLY A 36 -4.24 13.21 22.29
C GLY A 36 -5.12 12.12 22.94
N HIS A 37 -6.46 12.25 22.81
CA HIS A 37 -7.40 11.39 23.52
C HIS A 37 -7.82 10.13 22.74
N ASP A 38 -7.70 10.16 21.43
CA ASP A 38 -8.32 9.19 20.51
C ASP A 38 -7.33 8.45 19.61
N LYS A 39 -6.03 8.66 19.83
CA LYS A 39 -4.95 7.93 19.14
C LYS A 39 -3.74 7.75 20.04
N ALA A 40 -3.01 6.65 19.84
CA ALA A 40 -1.77 6.36 20.58
C ALA A 40 -0.83 5.51 19.72
N LYS A 41 0.47 5.58 20.00
CA LYS A 41 1.41 4.57 19.52
C LYS A 41 1.50 3.42 20.51
N VAL A 42 1.74 2.21 19.99
CA VAL A 42 1.99 1.02 20.81
C VAL A 42 3.49 0.84 20.99
N SER A 43 3.93 0.77 22.26
CA SER A 43 5.35 0.72 22.61
C SER A 43 6.06 -0.52 22.06
N GLN A 44 7.33 -0.40 21.69
CA GLN A 44 8.16 -1.51 21.26
C GLN A 44 8.25 -2.60 22.31
N ALA A 45 8.29 -2.26 23.59
CA ALA A 45 8.32 -3.21 24.70
C ALA A 45 7.09 -4.13 24.71
N TYR A 46 5.91 -3.60 24.44
CA TYR A 46 4.70 -4.42 24.30
C TYR A 46 4.76 -5.30 23.06
N ILE A 47 5.14 -4.72 21.91
CA ILE A 47 5.29 -5.47 20.66
C ILE A 47 6.19 -6.69 20.87
N ASP A 48 7.33 -6.51 21.52
CA ASP A 48 8.28 -7.59 21.80
C ASP A 48 7.68 -8.63 22.76
N SER A 49 6.92 -8.20 23.76
CA SER A 49 6.33 -9.09 24.77
C SER A 49 5.29 -10.06 24.22
N VAL A 50 4.57 -9.67 23.15
CA VAL A 50 3.49 -10.48 22.54
C VAL A 50 3.96 -11.40 21.42
N GLN A 51 5.23 -11.34 21.00
CA GLN A 51 5.74 -12.11 19.86
C GLN A 51 5.56 -13.63 20.04
N GLY A 52 5.55 -14.14 21.27
CA GLY A 52 5.31 -15.54 21.59
C GLY A 52 3.85 -16.00 21.46
N ASN A 53 2.90 -15.10 21.31
CA ASN A 53 1.48 -15.44 21.22
C ASN A 53 1.17 -16.17 19.90
N LYS A 54 0.09 -16.97 19.92
CA LYS A 54 -0.46 -17.61 18.72
C LYS A 54 -0.98 -16.52 17.74
N ASN A 55 -0.77 -16.74 16.45
CA ASN A 55 -1.34 -15.86 15.44
C ASN A 55 -2.85 -16.04 15.32
N GLY A 56 -3.56 -14.94 15.16
CA GLY A 56 -4.93 -14.91 14.65
C GLY A 56 -4.98 -15.18 13.14
N LYS A 57 -6.17 -15.06 12.57
CA LYS A 57 -6.46 -15.26 11.15
C LYS A 57 -6.15 -13.99 10.36
N LEU A 58 -5.43 -14.12 9.24
CA LEU A 58 -5.05 -13.02 8.35
C LEU A 58 -5.97 -12.97 7.13
N ILE A 59 -6.72 -11.89 7.00
CA ILE A 59 -7.61 -11.63 5.88
C ILE A 59 -7.04 -10.49 5.03
N LEU A 60 -6.79 -10.76 3.75
CA LEU A 60 -6.36 -9.74 2.81
C LEU A 60 -7.56 -9.20 2.03
N VAL A 61 -7.78 -7.90 2.08
CA VAL A 61 -8.71 -7.20 1.18
C VAL A 61 -7.94 -6.58 0.02
N THR A 62 -8.36 -6.89 -1.18
CA THR A 62 -7.83 -6.34 -2.43
C THR A 62 -8.98 -6.01 -3.37
N ALA A 63 -8.70 -5.54 -4.58
CA ALA A 63 -9.75 -5.24 -5.57
C ALA A 63 -9.33 -5.63 -6.98
N ILE A 64 -10.27 -5.55 -7.89
CA ILE A 64 -10.01 -5.54 -9.33
C ILE A 64 -9.21 -4.30 -9.74
N ASN A 65 -8.80 -4.17 -11.01
CA ASN A 65 -8.11 -2.98 -11.48
C ASN A 65 -8.91 -1.71 -11.14
N PRO A 66 -8.26 -0.66 -10.60
CA PRO A 66 -8.95 0.55 -10.20
C PRO A 66 -9.57 1.29 -11.38
N THR A 67 -10.75 1.85 -11.13
CA THR A 67 -11.47 2.71 -12.06
C THR A 67 -11.58 4.15 -11.50
N PRO A 68 -11.88 5.15 -12.34
CA PRO A 68 -12.13 6.50 -11.84
C PRO A 68 -13.34 6.63 -10.88
N ALA A 69 -14.16 5.57 -10.78
CA ALA A 69 -15.29 5.52 -9.83
C ALA A 69 -14.86 5.11 -8.42
N GLY A 70 -13.68 4.48 -8.28
CA GLY A 70 -13.20 3.88 -7.04
C GLY A 70 -13.89 2.54 -6.71
N GLU A 71 -13.17 1.61 -6.10
CA GLU A 71 -13.68 0.28 -5.74
C GLU A 71 -14.06 0.18 -4.25
N GLY A 72 -13.58 1.10 -3.41
CA GLY A 72 -13.90 1.13 -1.98
C GLY A 72 -13.18 0.05 -1.16
N LYS A 73 -11.92 -0.28 -1.48
CA LYS A 73 -11.12 -1.25 -0.71
C LYS A 73 -11.05 -0.93 0.78
N THR A 74 -10.62 0.27 1.14
CA THR A 74 -10.46 0.67 2.54
C THR A 74 -11.80 0.66 3.27
N THR A 75 -12.86 1.15 2.61
CA THR A 75 -14.22 1.09 3.14
C THR A 75 -14.66 -0.35 3.41
N THR A 76 -14.39 -1.28 2.47
CA THR A 76 -14.67 -2.71 2.66
C THR A 76 -13.80 -3.32 3.76
N THR A 77 -12.53 -2.93 3.87
CA THR A 77 -11.62 -3.41 4.91
C THR A 77 -12.13 -3.05 6.29
N VAL A 78 -12.54 -1.78 6.48
CA VAL A 78 -13.11 -1.30 7.75
C VAL A 78 -14.45 -1.95 8.02
N GLY A 79 -15.36 -1.96 7.04
CA GLY A 79 -16.68 -2.58 7.18
C GLY A 79 -16.60 -4.08 7.52
N LEU A 80 -15.67 -4.81 6.91
CA LEU A 80 -15.44 -6.22 7.23
C LEU A 80 -14.90 -6.39 8.66
N GLY A 81 -13.96 -5.53 9.10
CA GLY A 81 -13.45 -5.53 10.46
C GLY A 81 -14.55 -5.30 11.49
N ASP A 82 -15.40 -4.32 11.24
CA ASP A 82 -16.58 -4.05 12.09
C ASP A 82 -17.60 -5.19 12.02
N GLY A 83 -17.84 -5.76 10.82
CA GLY A 83 -18.72 -6.92 10.64
C GLY A 83 -18.26 -8.15 11.41
N LEU A 84 -16.95 -8.45 11.43
CA LEU A 84 -16.37 -9.53 12.23
C LEU A 84 -16.60 -9.30 13.74
N ASN A 85 -16.39 -8.08 14.22
CA ASN A 85 -16.69 -7.74 15.61
C ASN A 85 -18.20 -7.88 15.93
N ARG A 86 -19.09 -7.46 15.00
CA ARG A 86 -20.55 -7.60 15.13
C ARG A 86 -20.99 -9.06 15.31
N ILE A 87 -20.36 -10.00 14.61
CA ILE A 87 -20.65 -11.45 14.76
C ILE A 87 -19.90 -12.11 15.92
N GLY A 88 -19.28 -11.31 16.81
CA GLY A 88 -18.65 -11.79 18.04
C GLY A 88 -17.20 -12.26 17.88
N LYS A 89 -16.53 -11.97 16.77
CA LYS A 89 -15.09 -12.25 16.59
C LYS A 89 -14.26 -11.09 17.12
N LYS A 90 -13.13 -11.37 17.78
CA LYS A 90 -12.16 -10.34 18.18
C LYS A 90 -11.32 -9.97 16.96
N ALA A 91 -11.74 -8.93 16.25
CA ALA A 91 -11.11 -8.50 15.01
C ALA A 91 -10.53 -7.08 15.11
N MET A 92 -9.44 -6.85 14.38
CA MET A 92 -8.91 -5.51 14.18
C MET A 92 -8.48 -5.28 12.72
N VAL A 93 -8.41 -4.00 12.34
CA VAL A 93 -8.05 -3.56 11.00
C VAL A 93 -6.61 -3.06 10.98
N CYS A 94 -5.87 -3.35 9.90
CA CYS A 94 -4.53 -2.80 9.67
C CYS A 94 -4.49 -2.14 8.29
N ILE A 95 -4.39 -0.81 8.25
CA ILE A 95 -4.40 -0.01 7.02
C ILE A 95 -3.17 0.89 6.92
N ARG A 96 -3.00 1.49 5.74
CA ARG A 96 -1.93 2.46 5.48
C ARG A 96 -2.33 3.84 5.98
N GLU A 97 -1.33 4.64 6.30
CA GLU A 97 -1.45 6.07 6.52
C GLU A 97 -1.53 6.82 5.18
N ALA A 98 -2.26 7.94 5.15
CA ALA A 98 -2.43 8.76 3.97
C ALA A 98 -1.24 9.70 3.74
N SER A 99 -0.87 9.91 2.46
CA SER A 99 0.12 10.91 2.04
C SER A 99 -0.56 12.23 1.70
N LEU A 100 0.07 13.34 2.05
CA LEU A 100 -0.46 14.69 1.80
C LEU A 100 -0.59 14.99 0.30
N GLY A 101 0.34 14.51 -0.52
CA GLY A 101 0.30 14.76 -1.96
C GLY A 101 -1.00 14.30 -2.62
N PRO A 102 -1.43 13.04 -2.51
CA PRO A 102 -2.75 12.58 -2.96
C PRO A 102 -3.92 13.33 -2.32
N ASN A 103 -3.89 13.61 -1.02
CA ASN A 103 -4.98 14.29 -0.32
C ASN A 103 -5.24 15.70 -0.84
N PHE A 104 -4.18 16.47 -1.09
CA PHE A 104 -4.29 17.82 -1.65
C PHE A 104 -4.32 17.85 -3.17
N GLY A 105 -4.00 16.73 -3.82
CA GLY A 105 -3.98 16.58 -5.29
C GLY A 105 -5.30 16.12 -5.87
N MET A 106 -5.50 14.81 -5.86
CA MET A 106 -6.64 14.16 -6.53
C MET A 106 -7.47 13.45 -5.52
N LYS A 107 -8.12 13.77 -4.63
CA LYS A 107 -8.97 12.96 -3.73
C LYS A 107 -8.40 11.57 -3.36
N GLY A 108 -8.27 11.28 -2.11
CA GLY A 108 -7.81 9.96 -1.67
C GLY A 108 -7.39 9.89 -0.22
N GLY A 109 -8.30 10.10 0.72
CA GLY A 109 -8.09 9.76 2.13
C GLY A 109 -7.89 8.25 2.32
N ALA A 110 -7.25 7.86 3.42
CA ALA A 110 -7.03 6.46 3.80
C ALA A 110 -7.92 5.99 4.95
N ALA A 111 -9.01 6.70 5.25
CA ALA A 111 -9.85 6.43 6.42
C ALA A 111 -11.06 5.51 6.15
N GLY A 112 -11.38 5.21 4.90
CA GLY A 112 -12.64 4.57 4.50
C GLY A 112 -13.69 5.60 4.07
N GLY A 113 -14.97 5.25 4.12
CA GLY A 113 -16.08 6.16 3.73
C GLY A 113 -17.44 5.69 4.26
N GLY A 114 -18.42 6.61 4.26
CA GLY A 114 -19.74 6.35 4.82
C GLY A 114 -19.67 5.95 6.29
N TYR A 115 -20.39 4.91 6.65
CA TYR A 115 -20.40 4.35 8.01
C TYR A 115 -19.32 3.30 8.25
N ALA A 116 -18.40 3.09 7.30
CA ALA A 116 -17.24 2.23 7.45
C ALA A 116 -15.94 3.06 7.38
N GLN A 117 -15.64 3.80 8.43
CA GLN A 117 -14.48 4.68 8.55
C GLN A 117 -13.69 4.42 9.82
N VAL A 118 -12.40 4.75 9.76
CA VAL A 118 -11.49 4.87 10.90
C VAL A 118 -11.41 6.34 11.32
N VAL A 119 -11.43 6.61 12.61
CA VAL A 119 -11.38 7.95 13.18
C VAL A 119 -10.24 8.08 14.19
N PRO A 120 -9.63 9.27 14.31
CA PRO A 120 -9.98 10.60 13.76
C PRO A 120 -9.56 10.77 12.28
N MET A 121 -10.52 10.92 11.38
CA MET A 121 -10.28 10.95 9.93
C MET A 121 -9.45 12.18 9.50
N GLU A 122 -9.75 13.35 10.04
CA GLU A 122 -9.07 14.60 9.69
C GLU A 122 -7.58 14.52 10.03
N ASP A 123 -7.23 14.08 11.25
CA ASP A 123 -5.83 13.93 11.67
C ASP A 123 -5.08 12.91 10.81
N MET A 124 -5.71 11.77 10.50
CA MET A 124 -5.12 10.71 9.68
C MET A 124 -4.82 11.15 8.26
N ASN A 125 -5.60 12.07 7.72
CA ASN A 125 -5.43 12.59 6.36
C ASN A 125 -4.51 13.82 6.28
N LEU A 126 -4.03 14.33 7.41
CA LEU A 126 -3.15 15.50 7.51
C LEU A 126 -1.84 15.15 8.24
N HIS A 127 -1.64 15.66 9.44
CA HIS A 127 -0.46 15.42 10.26
C HIS A 127 -0.79 14.46 11.40
N PHE A 128 -0.86 13.18 11.10
CA PHE A 128 -1.38 12.15 12.00
C PHE A 128 -0.58 12.06 13.33
N THR A 129 0.58 11.40 13.30
CA THR A 129 1.48 11.25 14.45
C THR A 129 2.93 11.64 14.13
N GLY A 130 3.17 12.11 12.91
CA GLY A 130 4.47 12.59 12.47
C GLY A 130 5.34 11.55 11.77
N ASP A 131 4.84 10.35 11.48
CA ASP A 131 5.63 9.28 10.89
C ASP A 131 6.19 9.67 9.52
N PHE A 132 5.39 10.31 8.66
CA PHE A 132 5.85 10.77 7.35
C PHE A 132 6.86 11.90 7.44
N HIS A 133 6.71 12.80 8.41
CA HIS A 133 7.72 13.82 8.71
C HIS A 133 9.03 13.18 9.15
N ALA A 134 8.99 12.16 10.01
CA ALA A 134 10.18 11.41 10.44
C ALA A 134 10.90 10.75 9.26
N ILE A 135 10.15 10.10 8.35
CA ILE A 135 10.69 9.49 7.14
C ILE A 135 11.33 10.55 6.23
N THR A 136 10.64 11.68 6.01
CA THR A 136 11.16 12.79 5.20
C THR A 136 12.44 13.35 5.80
N SER A 137 12.49 13.53 7.12
CA SER A 137 13.66 14.05 7.84
C SER A 137 14.85 13.08 7.76
N ALA A 138 14.64 11.79 8.00
CA ALA A 138 15.68 10.77 7.89
C ALA A 138 16.26 10.68 6.46
N HIS A 139 15.38 10.73 5.46
CA HIS A 139 15.78 10.73 4.06
C HIS A 139 16.60 11.97 3.70
N SER A 140 16.16 13.15 4.14
CA SER A 140 16.83 14.42 3.88
C SER A 140 18.18 14.52 4.60
N LEU A 141 18.29 13.95 5.81
CA LEU A 141 19.57 13.84 6.51
C LEU A 141 20.61 13.09 5.69
N LEU A 142 20.25 11.92 5.14
CA LEU A 142 21.15 11.14 4.29
C LEU A 142 21.57 11.94 3.05
N SER A 143 20.64 12.63 2.39
CA SER A 143 20.97 13.50 1.25
C SER A 143 21.99 14.57 1.62
N ALA A 144 21.80 15.23 2.75
CA ALA A 144 22.72 16.26 3.25
C ALA A 144 24.10 15.67 3.62
N MET A 145 24.14 14.46 4.19
CA MET A 145 25.39 13.79 4.54
C MET A 145 26.19 13.34 3.31
N ILE A 146 25.53 12.91 2.25
CA ILE A 146 26.19 12.58 0.97
C ILE A 146 26.86 13.85 0.39
N ASP A 147 26.12 14.95 0.29
CA ASP A 147 26.65 16.21 -0.24
C ASP A 147 27.79 16.75 0.63
N ASN A 148 27.66 16.65 1.96
CA ASN A 148 28.68 17.04 2.92
C ASN A 148 29.97 16.20 2.79
N HIS A 149 29.84 14.88 2.59
CA HIS A 149 30.98 13.99 2.37
C HIS A 149 31.77 14.40 1.10
N ILE A 150 31.03 14.70 0.02
CA ILE A 150 31.64 15.14 -1.25
C ILE A 150 32.32 16.51 -1.05
N TYR A 151 31.70 17.42 -0.32
CA TYR A 151 32.23 18.77 -0.05
C TYR A 151 33.58 18.73 0.70
N TRP A 152 33.71 17.85 1.70
CA TRP A 152 34.88 17.77 2.57
C TRP A 152 35.96 16.79 2.11
N GLY A 153 36.00 16.45 0.85
CA GLY A 153 37.14 15.71 0.27
C GLY A 153 36.80 14.41 -0.45
N ASN A 154 35.56 13.91 -0.32
CA ASN A 154 35.08 12.74 -1.06
C ASN A 154 36.00 11.50 -0.92
N GLU A 155 36.37 11.15 0.29
CA GLU A 155 37.28 10.02 0.59
C GLU A 155 36.76 8.67 0.04
N LEU A 156 35.43 8.54 -0.12
CA LEU A 156 34.81 7.35 -0.74
C LEU A 156 34.90 7.31 -2.27
N ASP A 157 35.53 8.32 -2.90
CA ASP A 157 35.65 8.44 -4.37
C ASP A 157 34.29 8.34 -5.11
N ILE A 158 33.25 8.97 -4.57
CA ILE A 158 31.94 9.02 -5.18
C ILE A 158 32.02 9.73 -6.54
N ASP A 159 31.54 9.08 -7.59
CA ASP A 159 31.33 9.76 -8.88
C ASP A 159 30.05 10.62 -8.77
N ILE A 160 30.22 11.94 -8.77
CA ILE A 160 29.13 12.92 -8.62
C ILE A 160 28.01 12.69 -9.66
N ARG A 161 28.36 12.13 -10.85
CA ARG A 161 27.39 11.80 -11.90
C ARG A 161 26.61 10.52 -11.61
N ARG A 162 26.94 9.80 -10.53
CA ARG A 162 26.39 8.50 -10.17
C ARG A 162 25.80 8.48 -8.77
N ILE A 163 25.39 9.63 -8.25
CA ILE A 163 24.58 9.72 -7.06
C ILE A 163 23.17 9.28 -7.46
N VAL A 164 22.68 8.18 -6.88
CA VAL A 164 21.35 7.64 -7.14
C VAL A 164 20.34 8.05 -6.09
N TRP A 165 20.81 8.63 -5.00
CA TRP A 165 19.98 9.12 -3.90
C TRP A 165 19.40 10.50 -4.23
N ARG A 166 18.07 10.59 -4.19
CA ARG A 166 17.32 11.84 -4.42
C ARG A 166 16.89 12.43 -3.08
N ARG A 167 16.16 13.51 -3.10
CA ARG A 167 15.48 14.09 -1.94
C ARG A 167 14.01 13.67 -1.93
N VAL A 168 13.29 13.96 -0.84
CA VAL A 168 11.85 13.70 -0.76
C VAL A 168 11.10 14.88 -0.17
N VAL A 169 9.82 14.98 -0.58
CA VAL A 169 8.81 15.85 0.03
C VAL A 169 7.47 15.13 -0.05
N ASP A 170 6.64 15.23 0.99
CA ASP A 170 5.32 14.61 0.98
C ASP A 170 4.27 15.54 0.36
N MET A 171 4.47 15.89 -0.91
CA MET A 171 3.58 16.74 -1.71
C MET A 171 3.73 16.40 -3.19
N ASN A 172 2.67 16.60 -3.97
CA ASN A 172 2.72 16.48 -5.43
C ASN A 172 3.29 17.76 -6.04
N ASP A 173 4.55 17.70 -6.50
CA ASP A 173 5.22 18.85 -7.11
C ASP A 173 6.05 18.45 -8.35
N ARG A 174 5.46 18.63 -9.54
CA ARG A 174 6.14 18.28 -10.80
C ARG A 174 7.40 19.11 -11.09
N ALA A 175 7.52 20.31 -10.52
CA ALA A 175 8.67 21.19 -10.74
C ALA A 175 9.94 20.62 -10.06
N LEU A 176 9.77 19.79 -9.04
CA LEU A 176 10.87 19.18 -8.30
C LEU A 176 11.37 17.85 -8.90
N ARG A 177 10.78 17.36 -10.00
CA ARG A 177 11.21 16.09 -10.63
C ARG A 177 12.68 16.07 -11.02
N GLN A 178 13.16 17.20 -11.55
CA GLN A 178 14.56 17.40 -11.90
C GLN A 178 14.95 18.82 -11.51
N ILE A 179 16.04 18.97 -10.76
CA ILE A 179 16.59 20.26 -10.33
C ILE A 179 18.11 20.22 -10.42
N THR A 180 18.72 21.38 -10.46
CA THR A 180 20.16 21.53 -10.21
C THR A 180 20.35 21.99 -8.78
N ALA A 181 21.02 21.16 -7.97
CA ALA A 181 21.39 21.50 -6.60
C ALA A 181 22.76 22.17 -6.53
N SER A 182 23.09 22.74 -5.36
CA SER A 182 24.40 23.34 -5.03
C SER A 182 24.81 24.54 -5.91
N LEU A 183 23.83 25.29 -6.41
CA LEU A 183 24.10 26.58 -7.08
C LEU A 183 24.48 27.66 -6.03
N GLY A 184 25.16 28.72 -6.46
CA GLY A 184 25.53 29.87 -5.62
C GLY A 184 27.01 29.93 -5.23
N GLY A 185 27.87 29.16 -5.90
CA GLY A 185 29.34 29.23 -5.78
C GLY A 185 29.92 28.12 -4.90
N VAL A 186 31.23 28.16 -4.75
CA VAL A 186 32.03 27.07 -4.14
C VAL A 186 31.66 26.71 -2.71
N SER A 187 31.11 27.66 -1.94
CA SER A 187 30.64 27.42 -0.57
C SER A 187 29.43 26.51 -0.47
N ASN A 188 28.69 26.31 -1.58
CA ASN A 188 27.52 25.46 -1.63
C ASN A 188 27.77 24.04 -2.17
N GLY A 189 29.02 23.72 -2.51
CA GLY A 189 29.41 22.40 -2.99
C GLY A 189 29.50 22.32 -4.53
N PHE A 190 29.27 21.12 -5.05
CA PHE A 190 29.38 20.84 -6.48
C PHE A 190 27.99 20.83 -7.14
N PRO A 191 27.71 21.72 -8.11
CA PRO A 191 26.47 21.67 -8.86
C PRO A 191 26.24 20.30 -9.49
N ASN A 192 25.10 19.71 -9.21
CA ASN A 192 24.72 18.41 -9.77
C ASN A 192 23.21 18.35 -10.09
N GLU A 193 22.87 17.53 -11.05
CA GLU A 193 21.48 17.22 -11.37
C GLU A 193 20.93 16.22 -10.36
N THR A 194 19.79 16.52 -9.76
CA THR A 194 19.08 15.69 -8.80
C THR A 194 17.57 15.93 -8.91
N GLY A 195 16.79 15.56 -7.91
CA GLY A 195 15.35 15.82 -7.86
C GLY A 195 14.74 15.35 -6.56
N PHE A 196 13.42 15.43 -6.50
CA PHE A 196 12.62 14.94 -5.37
C PHE A 196 11.71 13.81 -5.81
N ASP A 197 11.54 12.84 -4.94
CA ASP A 197 10.46 11.86 -4.98
C ASP A 197 9.43 12.19 -3.91
N ILE A 198 8.21 11.71 -4.02
CA ILE A 198 7.25 11.81 -2.93
C ILE A 198 7.66 10.85 -1.80
N THR A 199 7.50 11.26 -0.55
CA THR A 199 7.97 10.49 0.63
C THR A 199 7.53 9.03 0.60
N VAL A 200 6.31 8.75 0.17
CA VAL A 200 5.72 7.39 0.09
C VAL A 200 6.29 6.52 -1.04
N ALA A 201 7.05 7.09 -1.96
CA ALA A 201 7.77 6.34 -3.00
C ALA A 201 9.22 6.03 -2.60
N SER A 202 9.69 6.52 -1.47
CA SER A 202 11.08 6.36 -1.02
C SER A 202 11.39 4.94 -0.54
N GLU A 203 12.67 4.55 -0.66
CA GLU A 203 13.15 3.30 -0.08
C GLU A 203 13.08 3.31 1.45
N VAL A 204 13.25 4.47 2.10
CA VAL A 204 13.13 4.62 3.56
C VAL A 204 11.72 4.24 4.03
N MET A 205 10.67 4.68 3.32
CA MET A 205 9.28 4.27 3.59
C MET A 205 9.11 2.75 3.45
N ALA A 206 9.65 2.16 2.39
CA ALA A 206 9.57 0.71 2.18
C ALA A 206 10.32 -0.06 3.27
N ILE A 207 11.49 0.42 3.69
CA ILE A 207 12.29 -0.16 4.78
C ILE A 207 11.53 -0.12 6.10
N LEU A 208 10.99 1.04 6.49
CA LEU A 208 10.20 1.18 7.72
C LEU A 208 9.02 0.19 7.75
N CYS A 209 8.35 0.01 6.60
CA CYS A 209 7.22 -0.91 6.50
C CYS A 209 7.61 -2.39 6.47
N LEU A 210 8.85 -2.74 6.13
CA LEU A 210 9.34 -4.12 6.06
C LEU A 210 10.22 -4.52 7.25
N ALA A 211 10.71 -3.55 8.02
CA ALA A 211 11.52 -3.78 9.21
C ALA A 211 10.69 -4.43 10.33
N LYS A 212 11.33 -5.32 11.08
CA LYS A 212 10.72 -6.07 12.18
C LYS A 212 10.93 -5.40 13.55
N ASN A 213 12.02 -4.67 13.70
CA ASN A 213 12.40 -3.94 14.90
C ASN A 213 13.46 -2.88 14.57
N LEU A 214 13.89 -2.09 15.56
CA LEU A 214 14.87 -1.00 15.37
C LEU A 214 16.23 -1.49 14.88
N LYS A 215 16.67 -2.68 15.28
CA LYS A 215 17.94 -3.25 14.82
C LYS A 215 17.87 -3.62 13.34
N ASP A 216 16.82 -4.33 12.93
CA ASP A 216 16.57 -4.66 11.53
C ASP A 216 16.38 -3.39 10.66
N LEU A 217 15.75 -2.34 11.23
CA LEU A 217 15.62 -1.03 10.59
C LEU A 217 17.01 -0.43 10.29
N GLU A 218 17.90 -0.36 11.28
CA GLU A 218 19.25 0.19 11.13
C GLU A 218 20.09 -0.59 10.11
N GLU A 219 20.06 -1.93 10.17
CA GLU A 219 20.77 -2.80 9.24
C GLU A 219 20.30 -2.59 7.79
N ARG A 220 18.98 -2.45 7.59
CA ARG A 220 18.38 -2.17 6.28
C ARG A 220 18.74 -0.79 5.77
N LEU A 221 18.63 0.24 6.61
CA LEU A 221 19.05 1.60 6.25
C LEU A 221 20.52 1.65 5.84
N GLY A 222 21.39 0.98 6.60
CA GLY A 222 22.80 0.87 6.27
C GLY A 222 23.08 0.16 4.94
N SER A 223 22.15 -0.67 4.46
CA SER A 223 22.31 -1.44 3.23
C SER A 223 21.80 -0.72 1.97
N MET A 224 21.20 0.47 2.09
CA MET A 224 20.78 1.27 0.94
C MET A 224 21.98 1.68 0.09
N ILE A 225 21.86 1.56 -1.22
CA ILE A 225 22.85 2.08 -2.19
C ILE A 225 22.52 3.55 -2.45
N VAL A 226 23.48 4.43 -2.21
CA VAL A 226 23.28 5.90 -2.31
C VAL A 226 24.01 6.51 -3.50
N ALA A 227 25.11 5.90 -3.93
CA ALA A 227 25.93 6.35 -5.06
C ALA A 227 26.79 5.20 -5.59
N TYR A 228 27.54 5.48 -6.63
CA TYR A 228 28.59 4.59 -7.12
C TYR A 228 29.94 5.34 -7.19
N ARG A 229 31.02 4.61 -6.94
CA ARG A 229 32.40 5.10 -7.11
C ARG A 229 32.76 5.19 -8.60
N ARG A 230 33.90 5.78 -8.91
CA ARG A 230 34.39 5.86 -10.30
C ARG A 230 34.66 4.49 -10.93
N ASP A 231 35.04 3.50 -10.14
CA ASP A 231 35.19 2.10 -10.55
C ASP A 231 33.87 1.35 -10.68
N ARG A 232 32.74 2.01 -10.43
CA ARG A 232 31.35 1.50 -10.42
C ARG A 232 30.98 0.59 -9.26
N SER A 233 31.81 0.45 -8.24
CA SER A 233 31.43 -0.21 -7.01
C SER A 233 30.40 0.63 -6.24
N PRO A 234 29.41 0.00 -5.56
CA PRO A 234 28.38 0.74 -4.82
C PRO A 234 28.95 1.43 -3.57
N VAL A 235 28.35 2.56 -3.22
CA VAL A 235 28.50 3.23 -1.94
C VAL A 235 27.20 3.05 -1.18
N PHE A 236 27.28 2.53 0.03
CA PHE A 236 26.14 2.27 0.87
C PHE A 236 25.92 3.39 1.90
N CYS A 237 24.71 3.48 2.45
CA CYS A 237 24.41 4.40 3.55
C CYS A 237 25.35 4.18 4.76
N ARG A 238 25.75 2.93 5.02
CA ARG A 238 26.72 2.60 6.08
C ARG A 238 28.12 3.15 5.84
N ASP A 239 28.52 3.34 4.57
CA ASP A 239 29.81 3.94 4.24
C ASP A 239 29.83 5.45 4.52
N ILE A 240 28.63 6.07 4.52
CA ILE A 240 28.38 7.49 4.94
C ILE A 240 28.14 7.60 6.45
N GLU A 241 27.97 6.45 7.15
CA GLU A 241 27.69 6.36 8.59
C GLU A 241 26.37 7.06 9.03
N ALA A 242 25.38 7.14 8.13
CA ALA A 242 24.12 7.86 8.39
C ALA A 242 23.05 7.00 9.07
N GLN A 243 23.10 5.67 8.97
CA GLN A 243 22.04 4.75 9.39
C GLN A 243 21.64 4.89 10.86
N GLY A 244 22.61 5.11 11.75
CA GLY A 244 22.33 5.29 13.18
C GLY A 244 21.49 6.53 13.46
N ALA A 245 21.87 7.69 12.90
CA ALA A 245 21.12 8.94 13.05
C ALA A 245 19.74 8.86 12.39
N MET A 246 19.63 8.21 11.22
CA MET A 246 18.34 7.95 10.57
C MET A 246 17.44 7.09 11.46
N THR A 247 17.98 6.05 12.10
CA THR A 247 17.24 5.18 13.02
C THR A 247 16.72 5.97 14.23
N VAL A 248 17.50 6.90 14.77
CA VAL A 248 17.05 7.79 15.85
C VAL A 248 15.85 8.63 15.41
N LEU A 249 15.88 9.22 14.22
CA LEU A 249 14.75 9.99 13.68
C LEU A 249 13.49 9.12 13.45
N LEU A 250 13.67 7.86 13.13
CA LEU A 250 12.58 6.91 12.82
C LEU A 250 12.11 6.10 14.04
N LYS A 251 12.73 6.27 15.21
CA LYS A 251 12.47 5.44 16.40
C LYS A 251 10.98 5.38 16.76
N ASP A 252 10.34 6.54 16.87
CA ASP A 252 8.92 6.60 17.23
C ASP A 252 8.00 6.24 16.06
N ALA A 253 8.42 6.54 14.83
CA ALA A 253 7.71 6.14 13.61
C ALA A 253 7.67 4.62 13.39
N MET A 254 8.55 3.83 14.03
CA MET A 254 8.51 2.37 13.98
C MET A 254 7.35 1.75 14.77
N GLN A 255 6.73 2.50 15.67
CA GLN A 255 5.63 2.04 16.51
C GLN A 255 4.29 2.26 15.81
N PRO A 256 3.44 1.22 15.70
CA PRO A 256 2.14 1.34 15.04
C PRO A 256 1.20 2.31 15.78
N ASN A 257 0.39 3.03 15.02
CA ASN A 257 -0.62 3.94 15.54
C ASN A 257 -1.94 3.19 15.77
N LEU A 258 -2.39 3.16 17.01
CA LEU A 258 -3.70 2.64 17.41
C LEU A 258 -4.74 3.75 17.31
N VAL A 259 -5.83 3.45 16.64
CA VAL A 259 -7.04 4.26 16.47
C VAL A 259 -8.27 3.36 16.53
N GLN A 260 -9.46 3.88 16.17
CA GLN A 260 -10.71 3.15 16.24
C GLN A 260 -11.57 3.37 15.00
N THR A 261 -12.46 2.43 14.71
CA THR A 261 -13.52 2.62 13.71
C THR A 261 -14.65 3.46 14.29
N LEU A 262 -15.60 3.89 13.45
CA LEU A 262 -16.84 4.55 13.91
C LEU A 262 -17.61 3.73 14.96
N GLU A 263 -17.48 2.41 14.92
CA GLU A 263 -18.09 1.48 15.88
C GLU A 263 -17.17 1.15 17.08
N ASN A 264 -16.11 1.93 17.27
CA ASN A 264 -15.13 1.82 18.35
C ASN A 264 -14.37 0.48 18.36
N ASN A 265 -14.18 -0.16 17.22
CA ASN A 265 -13.31 -1.31 17.08
C ASN A 265 -11.88 -0.88 16.80
N PRO A 266 -10.86 -1.64 17.24
CA PRO A 266 -9.47 -1.23 17.13
C PRO A 266 -8.96 -1.31 15.68
N ALA A 267 -8.14 -0.34 15.32
CA ALA A 267 -7.42 -0.33 14.05
C ALA A 267 -5.97 0.15 14.23
N PHE A 268 -5.04 -0.47 13.53
CA PHE A 268 -3.70 0.07 13.32
C PHE A 268 -3.63 0.80 11.99
N VAL A 269 -3.06 2.00 12.03
CA VAL A 269 -2.72 2.80 10.86
C VAL A 269 -1.22 3.03 10.88
N HIS A 270 -0.47 2.46 9.92
CA HIS A 270 0.98 2.51 9.99
C HIS A 270 1.67 2.33 8.64
N GLY A 271 2.48 3.30 8.24
CA GLY A 271 3.21 3.34 7.00
C GLY A 271 2.31 3.49 5.77
N GLY A 272 2.86 3.92 4.64
CA GLY A 272 2.08 4.23 3.45
C GLY A 272 2.82 4.07 2.12
N PRO A 273 3.58 2.96 1.87
CA PRO A 273 4.32 2.82 0.63
C PRO A 273 3.38 2.70 -0.56
N PHE A 274 3.74 3.35 -1.68
CA PHE A 274 2.97 3.24 -2.92
C PHE A 274 3.03 1.84 -3.51
N ALA A 275 1.90 1.36 -4.05
CA ALA A 275 1.79 0.01 -4.61
C ALA A 275 2.29 -0.10 -6.07
N ASN A 276 2.56 1.00 -6.75
CA ASN A 276 3.09 0.99 -8.11
C ASN A 276 4.63 1.03 -8.18
N ILE A 277 5.32 1.26 -7.07
CA ILE A 277 6.79 1.30 -7.00
C ILE A 277 7.38 0.62 -5.76
N ALA A 278 6.56 0.33 -4.76
CA ALA A 278 6.91 -0.41 -3.56
C ALA A 278 5.86 -1.48 -3.29
N HIS A 279 5.88 -2.13 -2.13
CA HIS A 279 4.99 -3.26 -1.84
C HIS A 279 3.53 -2.87 -1.51
N GLY A 280 3.23 -1.58 -1.33
CA GLY A 280 1.86 -1.06 -1.29
C GLY A 280 0.96 -1.52 -0.15
N CYS A 281 1.54 -1.91 0.98
CA CYS A 281 0.83 -2.43 2.15
C CYS A 281 1.30 -1.71 3.42
N ASN A 282 0.49 -1.75 4.48
CA ASN A 282 0.91 -1.28 5.79
C ASN A 282 2.12 -2.09 6.32
N SER A 283 2.69 -1.65 7.45
CA SER A 283 3.92 -2.23 7.97
C SER A 283 3.78 -3.71 8.39
N VAL A 284 4.90 -4.42 8.35
CA VAL A 284 5.04 -5.77 8.92
C VAL A 284 4.77 -5.71 10.43
N THR A 285 5.35 -4.73 11.13
CA THR A 285 5.19 -4.56 12.58
C THR A 285 3.71 -4.44 12.97
N ALA A 286 2.92 -3.59 12.28
CA ALA A 286 1.49 -3.48 12.56
C ALA A 286 0.73 -4.80 12.34
N THR A 287 0.95 -5.45 11.19
CA THR A 287 0.24 -6.70 10.87
C THR A 287 0.63 -7.85 11.80
N THR A 288 1.93 -8.02 12.08
CA THR A 288 2.39 -9.11 12.96
C THR A 288 1.96 -8.89 14.41
N THR A 289 2.01 -7.65 14.91
CA THR A 289 1.52 -7.34 16.26
C THR A 289 0.00 -7.58 16.36
N ALA A 290 -0.76 -7.11 15.36
CA ALA A 290 -2.21 -7.33 15.31
C ALA A 290 -2.56 -8.83 15.37
N LEU A 291 -1.85 -9.67 14.61
CA LEU A 291 -2.04 -11.13 14.64
C LEU A 291 -1.76 -11.76 16.00
N LYS A 292 -0.96 -11.13 16.85
CA LYS A 292 -0.65 -11.63 18.21
C LYS A 292 -1.68 -11.23 19.27
N ILE A 293 -2.53 -10.24 18.99
CA ILE A 293 -3.45 -9.65 19.97
C ILE A 293 -4.94 -9.70 19.56
N ALA A 294 -5.23 -10.13 18.33
CA ALA A 294 -6.58 -10.30 17.82
C ALA A 294 -6.76 -11.68 17.17
N ASP A 295 -7.99 -12.19 17.15
CA ASP A 295 -8.31 -13.48 16.53
C ASP A 295 -8.41 -13.36 14.99
N PHE A 296 -8.80 -12.18 14.50
CA PHE A 296 -8.86 -11.85 13.09
C PHE A 296 -8.19 -10.50 12.82
N VAL A 297 -7.38 -10.46 11.78
CA VAL A 297 -6.73 -9.24 11.28
C VAL A 297 -7.14 -9.04 9.84
N VAL A 298 -7.80 -7.91 9.56
CA VAL A 298 -8.19 -7.50 8.22
C VAL A 298 -7.21 -6.44 7.75
N THR A 299 -6.49 -6.72 6.67
CA THR A 299 -5.53 -5.78 6.07
C THR A 299 -5.82 -5.59 4.59
N GLU A 300 -5.23 -4.56 3.98
CA GLU A 300 -5.42 -4.27 2.57
C GLU A 300 -4.11 -4.17 1.78
N ALA A 301 -4.22 -4.34 0.46
CA ALA A 301 -3.15 -4.05 -0.48
C ALA A 301 -3.59 -2.99 -1.50
N GLY A 302 -2.68 -2.07 -1.85
CA GLY A 302 -2.98 -0.93 -2.72
C GLY A 302 -3.26 -1.34 -4.18
N PHE A 303 -4.08 -0.56 -4.87
CA PHE A 303 -4.50 -0.79 -6.26
C PHE A 303 -5.23 -2.13 -6.49
N GLY A 304 -5.12 -2.70 -7.70
CA GLY A 304 -5.68 -3.99 -8.03
C GLY A 304 -4.87 -5.18 -7.52
N ALA A 305 -5.48 -6.36 -7.53
CA ALA A 305 -4.84 -7.58 -7.05
C ALA A 305 -3.62 -7.99 -7.88
N ASP A 306 -3.55 -7.55 -9.13
CA ASP A 306 -2.41 -7.77 -10.03
C ASP A 306 -1.14 -6.99 -9.62
N LEU A 307 -1.28 -5.96 -8.80
CA LEU A 307 -0.17 -5.17 -8.26
C LEU A 307 -0.06 -5.31 -6.74
N GLY A 308 -1.10 -4.89 -6.02
CA GLY A 308 -1.04 -4.82 -4.56
C GLY A 308 -1.04 -6.20 -3.91
N ALA A 309 -2.00 -7.07 -4.25
CA ALA A 309 -2.05 -8.41 -3.65
C ALA A 309 -0.86 -9.28 -4.10
N GLU A 310 -0.42 -9.17 -5.36
CA GLU A 310 0.79 -9.84 -5.84
C GLU A 310 2.00 -9.50 -4.95
N LYS A 311 2.24 -8.21 -4.69
CA LYS A 311 3.35 -7.74 -3.85
C LYS A 311 3.17 -8.05 -2.37
N PHE A 312 1.94 -8.00 -1.88
CA PHE A 312 1.63 -8.46 -0.54
C PHE A 312 2.08 -9.92 -0.34
N MET A 313 1.75 -10.77 -1.28
CA MET A 313 2.06 -12.21 -1.22
C MET A 313 3.54 -12.51 -1.52
N ASN A 314 4.08 -11.99 -2.60
CA ASN A 314 5.45 -12.29 -3.02
C ASN A 314 6.52 -11.48 -2.27
N ILE A 315 6.20 -10.32 -1.68
CA ILE A 315 7.17 -9.50 -0.95
C ILE A 315 6.88 -9.53 0.55
N LYS A 316 5.73 -9.00 1.01
CA LYS A 316 5.45 -8.84 2.44
C LYS A 316 5.30 -10.19 3.14
N CYS A 317 4.46 -11.09 2.62
CA CYS A 317 4.27 -12.42 3.22
C CYS A 317 5.56 -13.23 3.23
N ARG A 318 6.30 -13.23 2.11
CA ARG A 318 7.60 -13.91 2.01
C ARG A 318 8.60 -13.43 3.08
N LYS A 319 8.76 -12.10 3.23
CA LYS A 319 9.74 -11.52 4.16
C LYS A 319 9.33 -11.65 5.62
N ALA A 320 8.05 -11.61 5.90
CA ALA A 320 7.51 -11.64 7.27
C ALA A 320 7.06 -13.04 7.74
N GLY A 321 7.08 -14.05 6.87
CA GLY A 321 6.57 -15.38 7.20
C GLY A 321 5.05 -15.40 7.40
N LEU A 322 4.32 -14.53 6.70
CA LEU A 322 2.86 -14.44 6.78
C LEU A 322 2.20 -15.35 5.75
N ALA A 323 1.01 -15.82 6.07
CA ALA A 323 0.16 -16.60 5.17
C ALA A 323 -1.30 -16.13 5.33
N PRO A 324 -1.94 -15.59 4.31
CA PRO A 324 -3.35 -15.22 4.37
C PRO A 324 -4.24 -16.47 4.51
N ASP A 325 -5.23 -16.40 5.40
CA ASP A 325 -6.26 -17.45 5.55
C ASP A 325 -7.38 -17.31 4.54
N CYS A 326 -7.67 -16.08 4.11
CA CYS A 326 -8.69 -15.76 3.10
C CYS A 326 -8.34 -14.45 2.39
N VAL A 327 -8.74 -14.34 1.12
CA VAL A 327 -8.70 -13.09 0.36
C VAL A 327 -10.12 -12.61 0.05
N VAL A 328 -10.41 -11.36 0.34
CA VAL A 328 -11.62 -10.67 -0.10
C VAL A 328 -11.28 -9.80 -1.30
N LEU A 329 -11.85 -10.13 -2.45
CA LEU A 329 -11.70 -9.38 -3.69
C LEU A 329 -12.87 -8.43 -3.88
N VAL A 330 -12.63 -7.14 -3.75
CA VAL A 330 -13.66 -6.10 -3.92
C VAL A 330 -13.92 -5.87 -5.39
N ALA A 331 -15.19 -5.92 -5.77
CA ALA A 331 -15.71 -5.57 -7.09
C ALA A 331 -16.88 -4.61 -6.96
N THR A 332 -17.14 -3.81 -7.98
CA THR A 332 -18.31 -2.93 -8.06
C THR A 332 -18.99 -3.11 -9.41
N VAL A 333 -20.31 -2.99 -9.45
CA VAL A 333 -21.09 -3.02 -10.71
C VAL A 333 -20.56 -1.93 -11.66
N ARG A 334 -20.25 -0.74 -11.14
CA ARG A 334 -19.69 0.37 -11.94
C ARG A 334 -18.37 -0.01 -12.61
N ALA A 335 -17.49 -0.69 -11.90
CA ALA A 335 -16.21 -1.12 -12.45
C ALA A 335 -16.41 -2.22 -13.51
N MET A 336 -17.37 -3.13 -13.32
CA MET A 336 -17.73 -4.11 -14.36
C MET A 336 -18.24 -3.40 -15.61
N LYS A 337 -19.19 -2.47 -15.50
CA LYS A 337 -19.68 -1.68 -16.65
C LYS A 337 -18.53 -0.96 -17.37
N MET A 338 -17.61 -0.33 -16.65
CA MET A 338 -16.46 0.33 -17.27
C MET A 338 -15.51 -0.63 -17.99
N ASN A 339 -15.28 -1.82 -17.43
CA ASN A 339 -14.50 -2.87 -18.08
C ASN A 339 -15.24 -3.46 -19.30
N GLY A 340 -16.56 -3.42 -19.31
CA GLY A 340 -17.45 -3.77 -20.42
C GLY A 340 -17.68 -2.62 -21.42
N GLY A 341 -16.90 -1.51 -21.32
CA GLY A 341 -16.89 -0.44 -22.32
C GLY A 341 -17.82 0.74 -22.05
N VAL A 342 -18.58 0.77 -20.94
CA VAL A 342 -19.47 1.89 -20.59
C VAL A 342 -18.67 3.11 -20.20
N ALA A 343 -19.04 4.29 -20.71
CA ALA A 343 -18.41 5.55 -20.37
C ALA A 343 -18.76 6.00 -18.94
N LYS A 344 -17.88 6.77 -18.29
CA LYS A 344 -18.06 7.21 -16.89
C LYS A 344 -19.38 7.95 -16.65
N GLY A 345 -19.87 8.71 -17.64
CA GLY A 345 -21.12 9.48 -17.53
C GLY A 345 -22.39 8.61 -17.51
N ASP A 346 -22.32 7.40 -18.05
CA ASP A 346 -23.47 6.52 -18.29
C ASP A 346 -23.55 5.35 -17.28
N LEU A 347 -22.71 5.38 -16.25
CA LEU A 347 -22.63 4.30 -15.24
C LEU A 347 -23.87 4.21 -14.34
N GLY A 348 -24.73 5.21 -14.35
CA GLY A 348 -25.98 5.25 -13.58
C GLY A 348 -27.09 4.37 -14.17
N ASP A 349 -27.04 4.08 -15.47
CA ASP A 349 -28.08 3.30 -16.18
C ASP A 349 -27.80 1.81 -16.07
N GLU A 350 -28.86 1.00 -15.96
CA GLU A 350 -28.75 -0.46 -15.94
C GLU A 350 -28.14 -0.97 -17.27
N ASN A 351 -27.12 -1.83 -17.16
CA ASN A 351 -26.50 -2.47 -18.32
C ASN A 351 -25.90 -3.83 -17.96
N VAL A 352 -26.74 -4.85 -17.92
CA VAL A 352 -26.35 -6.23 -17.55
C VAL A 352 -25.36 -6.84 -18.56
N ASP A 353 -25.50 -6.52 -19.85
CA ASP A 353 -24.58 -7.02 -20.88
C ASP A 353 -23.16 -6.52 -20.66
N ALA A 354 -23.01 -5.22 -20.39
CA ALA A 354 -21.70 -4.65 -20.08
C ALA A 354 -21.13 -5.19 -18.77
N VAL A 355 -21.97 -5.48 -17.76
CA VAL A 355 -21.52 -6.15 -16.52
C VAL A 355 -20.96 -7.53 -16.85
N ASN A 356 -21.66 -8.33 -17.63
CA ASN A 356 -21.21 -9.67 -18.04
C ASN A 356 -19.88 -9.63 -18.79
N GLU A 357 -19.72 -8.70 -19.73
CA GLU A 357 -18.47 -8.52 -20.46
C GLU A 357 -17.33 -8.10 -19.53
N GLY A 358 -17.58 -7.13 -18.65
CA GLY A 358 -16.61 -6.62 -17.69
C GLY A 358 -16.19 -7.62 -16.62
N CYS A 359 -17.01 -8.65 -16.34
CA CYS A 359 -16.69 -9.74 -15.43
C CYS A 359 -15.44 -10.55 -15.85
N ALA A 360 -14.99 -10.47 -17.10
CA ALA A 360 -13.73 -11.07 -17.52
C ALA A 360 -12.51 -10.54 -16.72
N ASN A 361 -12.51 -9.25 -16.37
CA ASN A 361 -11.49 -8.66 -15.49
C ASN A 361 -11.53 -9.29 -14.09
N LEU A 362 -12.71 -9.40 -13.50
CA LEU A 362 -12.94 -10.02 -12.19
C LEU A 362 -12.49 -11.48 -12.17
N GLY A 363 -12.85 -12.25 -13.21
CA GLY A 363 -12.47 -13.67 -13.35
C GLY A 363 -10.97 -13.87 -13.39
N ARG A 364 -10.24 -12.99 -14.09
CA ARG A 364 -8.77 -13.04 -14.11
C ARG A 364 -8.17 -12.77 -12.73
N HIS A 365 -8.66 -11.79 -11.99
CA HIS A 365 -8.22 -11.53 -10.62
C HIS A 365 -8.51 -12.72 -9.69
N ILE A 366 -9.68 -13.36 -9.80
CA ILE A 366 -10.01 -14.57 -9.02
C ILE A 366 -8.99 -15.69 -9.32
N ALA A 367 -8.73 -15.96 -10.60
CA ALA A 367 -7.78 -17.00 -11.01
C ALA A 367 -6.36 -16.71 -10.50
N ASN A 368 -5.90 -15.46 -10.62
CA ASN A 368 -4.60 -15.02 -10.14
C ASN A 368 -4.46 -15.22 -8.62
N LEU A 369 -5.45 -14.82 -7.83
CA LEU A 369 -5.42 -14.99 -6.38
C LEU A 369 -5.44 -16.47 -5.98
N LYS A 370 -6.25 -17.29 -6.63
CA LYS A 370 -6.29 -18.75 -6.42
C LYS A 370 -4.96 -19.43 -6.74
N SER A 371 -4.17 -18.90 -7.67
CA SER A 371 -2.84 -19.46 -8.00
C SER A 371 -1.85 -19.40 -6.84
N PHE A 372 -2.07 -18.52 -5.85
CA PHE A 372 -1.31 -18.48 -4.60
C PHE A 372 -1.79 -19.53 -3.58
N GLY A 373 -2.80 -20.33 -3.88
CA GLY A 373 -3.36 -21.35 -2.98
C GLY A 373 -4.24 -20.79 -1.86
N VAL A 374 -4.76 -19.57 -2.00
CA VAL A 374 -5.60 -18.91 -0.99
C VAL A 374 -7.07 -18.91 -1.45
N PRO A 375 -8.05 -19.22 -0.56
CA PRO A 375 -9.46 -19.10 -0.86
C PRO A 375 -9.86 -17.65 -1.10
N VAL A 376 -10.76 -17.41 -2.07
CA VAL A 376 -11.19 -16.09 -2.51
C VAL A 376 -12.70 -15.95 -2.37
N VAL A 377 -13.12 -14.88 -1.68
CA VAL A 377 -14.52 -14.41 -1.62
C VAL A 377 -14.59 -13.06 -2.33
N VAL A 378 -15.60 -12.85 -3.16
CA VAL A 378 -15.84 -11.58 -3.82
C VAL A 378 -16.81 -10.75 -2.97
N ALA A 379 -16.39 -9.53 -2.59
CA ALA A 379 -17.27 -8.55 -1.99
C ALA A 379 -17.80 -7.60 -3.08
N ILE A 380 -19.08 -7.64 -3.35
CA ILE A 380 -19.75 -6.67 -4.22
C ILE A 380 -20.01 -5.42 -3.37
N ASN A 381 -19.19 -4.39 -3.50
CA ASN A 381 -19.40 -3.11 -2.83
C ASN A 381 -20.53 -2.36 -3.51
N HIS A 382 -21.69 -2.34 -2.86
CA HIS A 382 -22.94 -1.84 -3.39
C HIS A 382 -22.98 -0.31 -3.47
N PHE A 383 -23.46 0.19 -4.60
CA PHE A 383 -23.80 1.59 -4.81
C PHE A 383 -25.32 1.73 -5.03
N VAL A 384 -25.88 2.87 -4.64
CA VAL A 384 -27.34 3.14 -4.65
C VAL A 384 -28.02 2.89 -6.01
N ASN A 385 -27.29 3.05 -7.10
CA ASN A 385 -27.81 2.86 -8.46
C ASN A 385 -27.59 1.44 -9.02
N ASP A 386 -26.98 0.55 -8.25
CA ASP A 386 -26.78 -0.83 -8.70
C ASP A 386 -28.12 -1.57 -8.67
N THR A 387 -28.50 -2.22 -9.77
CA THR A 387 -29.75 -2.98 -9.85
C THR A 387 -29.57 -4.43 -9.42
N ASP A 388 -30.65 -5.07 -8.97
CA ASP A 388 -30.63 -6.48 -8.58
C ASP A 388 -30.19 -7.40 -9.75
N ALA A 389 -30.57 -7.06 -10.99
CA ALA A 389 -30.19 -7.80 -12.18
C ALA A 389 -28.66 -7.74 -12.42
N GLU A 390 -28.05 -6.56 -12.27
CA GLU A 390 -26.61 -6.37 -12.39
C GLU A 390 -25.84 -7.10 -11.29
N VAL A 391 -26.31 -7.00 -10.05
CA VAL A 391 -25.73 -7.72 -8.90
C VAL A 391 -25.81 -9.23 -9.12
N GLN A 392 -26.95 -9.74 -9.61
CA GLN A 392 -27.14 -11.16 -9.86
C GLN A 392 -26.20 -11.66 -10.97
N ALA A 393 -26.00 -10.87 -12.04
CA ALA A 393 -25.05 -11.21 -13.10
C ALA A 393 -23.62 -11.41 -12.56
N VAL A 394 -23.16 -10.52 -11.65
CA VAL A 394 -21.84 -10.69 -11.00
C VAL A 394 -21.81 -11.97 -10.14
N LYS A 395 -22.86 -12.26 -9.36
CA LYS A 395 -22.95 -13.47 -8.52
C LYS A 395 -22.90 -14.74 -9.37
N ASP A 396 -23.65 -14.79 -10.45
CA ASP A 396 -23.70 -15.96 -11.34
C ASP A 396 -22.33 -16.20 -11.99
N TYR A 397 -21.68 -15.14 -12.46
CA TYR A 397 -20.34 -15.24 -13.03
C TYR A 397 -19.32 -15.77 -12.01
N VAL A 398 -19.29 -15.20 -10.80
CA VAL A 398 -18.36 -15.60 -9.74
C VAL A 398 -18.58 -17.04 -9.29
N SER A 399 -19.85 -17.47 -9.21
CA SER A 399 -20.20 -18.87 -8.95
C SER A 399 -19.63 -19.80 -10.00
N GLY A 400 -19.71 -19.43 -11.29
CA GLY A 400 -19.10 -20.16 -12.40
C GLY A 400 -17.56 -20.24 -12.32
N GLN A 401 -16.91 -19.34 -11.60
CA GLN A 401 -15.46 -19.36 -11.30
C GLN A 401 -15.12 -20.20 -10.05
N GLY A 402 -16.09 -20.88 -9.43
CA GLY A 402 -15.91 -21.65 -8.20
C GLY A 402 -15.52 -20.77 -6.99
N SER A 403 -16.06 -19.56 -6.94
CA SER A 403 -15.97 -18.62 -5.82
C SER A 403 -17.36 -18.14 -5.45
N GLU A 404 -17.49 -17.41 -4.35
CA GLU A 404 -18.76 -16.87 -3.89
C GLU A 404 -18.70 -15.34 -3.90
N ALA A 405 -19.78 -14.69 -4.35
CA ALA A 405 -19.92 -13.24 -4.31
C ALA A 405 -21.01 -12.83 -3.32
N ILE A 406 -20.65 -11.95 -2.40
CA ILE A 406 -21.53 -11.47 -1.34
C ILE A 406 -21.73 -9.98 -1.50
N LEU A 407 -23.00 -9.55 -1.53
CA LEU A 407 -23.36 -8.14 -1.56
C LEU A 407 -23.03 -7.49 -0.20
N SER A 408 -22.33 -6.37 -0.22
CA SER A 408 -21.91 -5.67 0.99
C SER A 408 -22.34 -4.20 0.94
N ARG A 409 -23.15 -3.78 1.91
CA ARG A 409 -23.73 -2.42 2.04
C ARG A 409 -23.10 -1.65 3.20
N HIS A 410 -21.84 -1.94 3.50
CA HIS A 410 -21.13 -1.38 4.65
C HIS A 410 -20.97 0.15 4.59
N TRP A 411 -20.93 0.75 3.39
CA TRP A 411 -20.90 2.20 3.25
C TRP A 411 -22.13 2.87 3.88
N GLU A 412 -23.29 2.29 3.69
CA GLU A 412 -24.58 2.81 4.17
C GLU A 412 -24.93 2.33 5.57
N LEU A 413 -24.65 1.06 5.89
CA LEU A 413 -25.15 0.37 7.07
C LEU A 413 -24.04 -0.03 8.08
N GLY A 414 -22.80 0.36 7.85
CA GLY A 414 -21.70 -0.03 8.73
C GLY A 414 -21.54 -1.55 8.84
N SER A 415 -21.31 -2.06 10.04
CA SER A 415 -21.11 -3.49 10.31
C SER A 415 -22.31 -4.36 9.94
N GLU A 416 -23.52 -3.84 10.01
CA GLU A 416 -24.75 -4.56 9.61
C GLU A 416 -24.69 -4.92 8.12
N GLY A 417 -24.27 -3.96 7.29
CA GLY A 417 -24.16 -4.15 5.84
C GLY A 417 -23.06 -5.11 5.40
N SER A 418 -22.18 -5.54 6.30
CA SER A 418 -21.10 -6.49 6.04
C SER A 418 -21.18 -7.79 6.83
N ALA A 419 -22.25 -8.01 7.59
CA ALA A 419 -22.39 -9.17 8.47
C ALA A 419 -22.33 -10.52 7.73
N ASP A 420 -22.98 -10.62 6.57
CA ASP A 420 -22.96 -11.85 5.75
C ASP A 420 -21.55 -12.12 5.19
N LEU A 421 -20.88 -11.07 4.71
CA LEU A 421 -19.49 -11.17 4.25
C LEU A 421 -18.57 -11.61 5.40
N ALA A 422 -18.72 -11.01 6.59
CA ALA A 422 -17.94 -11.33 7.76
C ALA A 422 -18.15 -12.79 8.21
N THR A 423 -19.38 -13.26 8.22
CA THR A 423 -19.71 -14.65 8.55
C THR A 423 -19.02 -15.61 7.61
N ARG A 424 -19.13 -15.37 6.31
CA ARG A 424 -18.52 -16.26 5.30
C ARG A 424 -17.00 -16.25 5.36
N VAL A 425 -16.38 -15.08 5.53
CA VAL A 425 -14.93 -14.93 5.66
C VAL A 425 -14.42 -15.64 6.92
N ALA A 426 -15.14 -15.53 8.05
CA ALA A 426 -14.79 -16.22 9.27
C ALA A 426 -14.83 -17.75 9.11
N GLU A 427 -15.91 -18.30 8.52
CA GLU A 427 -16.04 -19.73 8.23
C GLU A 427 -14.86 -20.26 7.39
N ILE A 428 -14.52 -19.56 6.31
CA ILE A 428 -13.42 -19.94 5.43
C ILE A 428 -12.07 -19.88 6.16
N ALA A 429 -11.80 -18.82 6.88
CA ALA A 429 -10.53 -18.65 7.59
C ALA A 429 -10.35 -19.68 8.72
N GLU A 430 -11.43 -20.00 9.43
CA GLU A 430 -11.43 -21.01 10.50
C GLU A 430 -11.32 -22.44 9.98
N SER A 431 -11.78 -22.71 8.75
CA SER A 431 -11.69 -24.03 8.13
C SER A 431 -10.26 -24.50 7.84
N GLY A 432 -9.30 -23.56 7.75
CA GLY A 432 -7.90 -23.87 7.50
C GLY A 432 -7.60 -24.42 6.10
N VAL A 433 -8.45 -24.13 5.11
CA VAL A 433 -8.28 -24.62 3.72
C VAL A 433 -7.20 -23.86 2.93
N SER A 434 -6.69 -22.74 3.44
CA SER A 434 -5.63 -21.99 2.78
C SER A 434 -4.32 -22.80 2.72
N ASN A 435 -3.73 -22.85 1.53
CA ASN A 435 -2.43 -23.49 1.28
C ASN A 435 -1.53 -22.49 0.54
N PHE A 436 -1.33 -21.33 1.17
CA PHE A 436 -0.60 -20.21 0.59
C PHE A 436 0.82 -20.58 0.18
N LYS A 437 1.19 -20.19 -1.04
CA LYS A 437 2.57 -20.25 -1.57
C LYS A 437 2.82 -19.06 -2.48
N PRO A 438 4.02 -18.43 -2.39
CA PRO A 438 4.48 -17.49 -3.42
C PRO A 438 4.53 -18.18 -4.79
N ILE A 439 4.33 -17.41 -5.88
CA ILE A 439 4.27 -17.98 -7.24
C ILE A 439 5.64 -18.35 -7.84
N TYR A 440 6.72 -17.99 -7.17
CA TYR A 440 8.09 -18.39 -7.55
C TYR A 440 8.95 -18.64 -6.28
N PRO A 441 9.93 -19.56 -6.33
CA PRO A 441 10.87 -19.80 -5.24
C PRO A 441 11.97 -18.72 -5.17
N ASP A 442 12.66 -18.65 -4.03
CA ASP A 442 13.70 -17.63 -3.79
C ASP A 442 14.92 -17.78 -4.70
N ASP A 443 15.27 -19.01 -5.04
CA ASP A 443 16.45 -19.37 -5.85
C ASP A 443 16.24 -19.29 -7.37
N MET A 444 15.03 -18.96 -7.82
CA MET A 444 14.76 -18.69 -9.24
C MET A 444 15.56 -17.45 -9.69
N PRO A 445 16.19 -17.44 -10.89
CA PRO A 445 16.88 -16.27 -11.44
C PRO A 445 15.96 -15.04 -11.52
N LEU A 446 16.53 -13.85 -11.32
CA LEU A 446 15.74 -12.61 -11.26
C LEU A 446 14.89 -12.37 -12.51
N PHE A 447 15.46 -12.62 -13.69
CA PHE A 447 14.72 -12.44 -14.93
C PHE A 447 13.57 -13.45 -15.07
N GLU A 448 13.76 -14.70 -14.65
CA GLU A 448 12.72 -15.72 -14.67
C GLU A 448 11.59 -15.40 -13.68
N LYS A 449 11.89 -14.79 -12.51
CA LYS A 449 10.85 -14.26 -11.59
C LYS A 449 9.99 -13.20 -12.27
N ILE A 450 10.61 -12.28 -13.04
CA ILE A 450 9.91 -11.25 -13.80
C ILE A 450 8.99 -11.89 -14.84
N GLU A 451 9.50 -12.88 -15.60
CA GLU A 451 8.69 -13.62 -16.58
C GLU A 451 7.54 -14.38 -15.91
N THR A 452 7.77 -14.98 -14.75
CA THR A 452 6.75 -15.70 -13.98
C THR A 452 5.59 -14.79 -13.60
N ILE A 453 5.88 -13.58 -13.08
CA ILE A 453 4.84 -12.59 -12.77
C ILE A 453 4.12 -12.15 -14.05
N ALA A 454 4.87 -11.83 -15.11
CA ALA A 454 4.28 -11.37 -16.37
C ALA A 454 3.33 -12.42 -16.99
N LYS A 455 3.73 -13.68 -16.99
CA LYS A 455 2.93 -14.78 -17.56
C LYS A 455 1.75 -15.17 -16.66
N ASN A 456 1.99 -15.35 -15.36
CA ASN A 456 0.98 -15.93 -14.46
C ASN A 456 -0.02 -14.87 -13.95
N ILE A 457 0.41 -13.62 -13.73
CA ILE A 457 -0.44 -12.55 -13.18
C ILE A 457 -0.99 -11.64 -14.27
N TYR A 458 -0.13 -11.23 -15.24
CA TYR A 458 -0.58 -10.33 -16.31
C TYR A 458 -1.07 -11.06 -17.55
N HIS A 459 -0.86 -12.37 -17.64
CA HIS A 459 -1.17 -13.21 -18.81
C HIS A 459 -0.52 -12.68 -20.10
N ALA A 460 0.70 -12.16 -19.95
CA ALA A 460 1.52 -11.71 -21.07
C ALA A 460 2.18 -12.90 -21.80
N ASP A 461 2.47 -12.74 -23.08
CA ASP A 461 3.19 -13.74 -23.87
C ASP A 461 4.66 -13.84 -23.45
N GLY A 462 5.22 -12.76 -22.90
CA GLY A 462 6.60 -12.71 -22.40
C GLY A 462 7.03 -11.33 -21.96
N VAL A 463 8.33 -11.21 -21.68
CA VAL A 463 8.98 -9.98 -21.22
C VAL A 463 10.01 -9.52 -22.25
N VAL A 464 9.99 -8.24 -22.58
CA VAL A 464 10.97 -7.60 -23.47
C VAL A 464 11.90 -6.73 -22.64
N ALA A 465 13.19 -7.06 -22.64
CA ALA A 465 14.23 -6.28 -21.97
C ALA A 465 15.47 -6.23 -22.85
N ASP A 466 16.17 -5.10 -22.86
CA ASP A 466 17.44 -4.97 -23.57
C ASP A 466 18.59 -5.75 -22.87
N SER A 467 19.74 -5.85 -23.53
CA SER A 467 20.90 -6.56 -22.99
C SER A 467 21.42 -5.90 -21.70
N LYS A 468 21.38 -4.58 -21.60
CA LYS A 468 21.88 -3.85 -20.41
C LYS A 468 21.08 -4.22 -19.17
N ILE A 469 19.76 -4.34 -19.29
CA ILE A 469 18.87 -4.75 -18.18
C ILE A 469 19.19 -6.20 -17.78
N ARG A 470 19.33 -7.11 -18.74
CA ARG A 470 19.65 -8.51 -18.47
C ARG A 470 21.02 -8.66 -17.82
N ASP A 471 22.02 -7.95 -18.31
CA ASP A 471 23.38 -7.94 -17.75
C ASP A 471 23.39 -7.36 -16.34
N GLN A 472 22.58 -6.32 -16.08
CA GLN A 472 22.45 -5.73 -14.74
C GLN A 472 21.81 -6.70 -13.74
N LEU A 473 20.77 -7.42 -14.13
CA LEU A 473 20.13 -8.43 -13.27
C LEU A 473 21.11 -9.56 -12.95
N LYS A 474 21.85 -10.05 -13.95
CA LYS A 474 22.88 -11.07 -13.78
C LYS A 474 23.99 -10.60 -12.84
N LEU A 475 24.46 -9.36 -12.99
CA LEU A 475 25.45 -8.77 -12.09
C LEU A 475 24.93 -8.76 -10.64
N TRP A 476 23.68 -8.41 -10.41
CA TRP A 476 23.10 -8.45 -9.05
C TRP A 476 22.97 -9.88 -8.50
N GLU A 477 22.70 -10.86 -9.35
CA GLU A 477 22.73 -12.29 -8.93
C GLU A 477 24.14 -12.69 -8.47
N GLU A 478 25.18 -12.32 -9.23
CA GLU A 478 26.59 -12.56 -8.90
C GLU A 478 27.02 -11.83 -7.60
N GLN A 479 26.42 -10.67 -7.31
CA GLN A 479 26.63 -9.90 -6.09
C GLN A 479 25.83 -10.42 -4.88
N GLY A 480 25.06 -11.50 -5.03
CA GLY A 480 24.31 -12.13 -3.95
C GLY A 480 22.86 -11.65 -3.79
N TYR A 481 22.34 -10.83 -4.69
CA TYR A 481 20.95 -10.33 -4.67
C TYR A 481 19.95 -11.22 -5.43
N GLY A 482 20.38 -12.35 -5.98
CA GLY A 482 19.53 -13.24 -6.78
C GLY A 482 18.31 -13.79 -6.06
N LYS A 483 18.32 -13.86 -4.72
CA LYS A 483 17.19 -14.33 -3.91
C LYS A 483 16.13 -13.26 -3.63
N LEU A 484 16.35 -12.01 -4.04
CA LEU A 484 15.40 -10.94 -3.78
C LEU A 484 14.10 -11.13 -4.60
N PRO A 485 12.94 -10.80 -4.01
CA PRO A 485 11.68 -10.77 -4.74
C PRO A 485 11.62 -9.57 -5.69
N ILE A 486 10.70 -9.66 -6.65
CA ILE A 486 10.46 -8.66 -7.68
C ILE A 486 9.31 -7.75 -7.30
N CYS A 487 9.50 -6.45 -7.51
CA CYS A 487 8.48 -5.41 -7.39
C CYS A 487 8.19 -4.83 -8.79
N MET A 488 7.14 -5.34 -9.45
CA MET A 488 6.74 -4.83 -10.76
C MET A 488 6.13 -3.43 -10.64
N ALA A 489 6.67 -2.47 -11.37
CA ALA A 489 6.23 -1.09 -11.41
C ALA A 489 5.61 -0.77 -12.79
N LYS A 490 4.29 -0.74 -12.85
CA LYS A 490 3.50 -0.48 -14.06
C LYS A 490 2.23 0.33 -13.76
N THR A 491 1.47 0.67 -14.79
CA THR A 491 0.14 1.26 -14.62
C THR A 491 -0.77 0.35 -13.81
N GLN A 492 -1.59 0.93 -12.94
CA GLN A 492 -2.58 0.22 -12.12
C GLN A 492 -3.88 -0.06 -12.87
N TYR A 493 -4.11 0.54 -14.03
CA TYR A 493 -5.40 0.52 -14.72
C TYR A 493 -5.61 -0.65 -15.68
N SER A 494 -4.60 -1.47 -15.90
CA SER A 494 -4.65 -2.60 -16.82
C SER A 494 -3.69 -3.70 -16.37
N PHE A 495 -3.95 -4.95 -16.75
CA PHE A 495 -2.95 -6.02 -16.65
C PHE A 495 -1.73 -5.76 -17.54
N THR A 496 -1.89 -4.99 -18.62
CA THR A 496 -0.79 -4.59 -19.52
C THR A 496 -0.07 -3.33 -18.99
N THR A 497 0.89 -2.84 -19.76
CA THR A 497 1.54 -1.53 -19.53
C THR A 497 0.80 -0.36 -20.21
N ASP A 498 -0.28 -0.65 -20.95
CA ASP A 498 -1.15 0.34 -21.59
C ASP A 498 -2.44 0.52 -20.75
N PRO A 499 -2.66 1.70 -20.13
CA PRO A 499 -3.82 1.94 -19.27
C PRO A 499 -5.16 1.94 -20.03
N SER A 500 -5.16 2.02 -21.36
CA SER A 500 -6.36 2.00 -22.19
C SER A 500 -6.90 0.59 -22.42
N ARG A 501 -6.07 -0.45 -22.32
CA ARG A 501 -6.45 -1.86 -22.52
C ARG A 501 -7.08 -2.43 -21.26
N ARG A 502 -8.38 -2.25 -21.12
CA ARG A 502 -9.18 -2.72 -19.97
C ARG A 502 -9.59 -4.20 -20.11
N GLY A 503 -10.37 -4.68 -19.15
CA GLY A 503 -10.88 -6.04 -19.12
C GLY A 503 -9.82 -7.09 -18.82
N ALA A 504 -9.75 -8.14 -19.61
CA ALA A 504 -8.80 -9.24 -19.49
C ALA A 504 -7.94 -9.39 -20.76
N PRO A 505 -7.05 -8.43 -21.08
CA PRO A 505 -6.28 -8.44 -22.32
C PRO A 505 -5.30 -9.61 -22.41
N THR A 506 -5.13 -10.14 -23.62
CA THR A 506 -4.15 -11.15 -24.01
C THR A 506 -3.33 -10.68 -25.21
N GLY A 507 -2.34 -11.45 -25.67
CA GLY A 507 -1.56 -11.12 -26.85
C GLY A 507 -0.72 -9.86 -26.64
N HIS A 508 -0.01 -9.75 -25.51
CA HIS A 508 0.85 -8.63 -25.21
C HIS A 508 2.14 -9.07 -24.51
N SER A 509 3.18 -8.28 -24.66
CA SER A 509 4.44 -8.43 -23.92
C SER A 509 4.60 -7.32 -22.90
N VAL A 510 5.35 -7.59 -21.83
CA VAL A 510 5.70 -6.60 -20.79
C VAL A 510 7.06 -6.01 -21.13
N PRO A 511 7.16 -4.72 -21.53
CA PRO A 511 8.44 -4.07 -21.75
C PRO A 511 9.05 -3.66 -20.40
N VAL A 512 10.30 -4.05 -20.16
CA VAL A 512 11.11 -3.55 -19.04
C VAL A 512 11.97 -2.40 -19.55
N ARG A 513 11.80 -1.22 -18.93
CA ARG A 513 12.55 0.01 -19.29
C ARG A 513 13.77 0.23 -18.40
N GLU A 514 13.64 -0.16 -17.15
CA GLU A 514 14.65 0.06 -16.12
C GLU A 514 14.51 -0.96 -15.00
N VAL A 515 15.60 -1.30 -14.34
CA VAL A 515 15.61 -2.05 -13.08
C VAL A 515 16.37 -1.27 -12.03
N ARG A 516 15.86 -1.30 -10.77
CA ARG A 516 16.47 -0.63 -9.61
C ARG A 516 16.62 -1.63 -8.47
N LEU A 517 17.76 -1.62 -7.83
CA LEU A 517 18.00 -2.44 -6.64
C LEU A 517 17.69 -1.62 -5.39
N SER A 518 16.60 -1.95 -4.71
CA SER A 518 16.29 -1.44 -3.37
C SER A 518 16.93 -2.39 -2.36
N ALA A 519 18.24 -2.26 -2.18
CA ALA A 519 19.04 -3.21 -1.42
C ALA A 519 18.69 -3.22 0.09
N GLY A 520 18.34 -2.09 0.66
CA GLY A 520 17.89 -1.96 2.05
C GLY A 520 16.49 -2.52 2.27
N ALA A 521 15.53 -2.20 1.41
CA ALA A 521 14.20 -2.78 1.43
C ALA A 521 14.21 -4.27 1.07
N GLY A 522 15.19 -4.68 0.27
CA GLY A 522 15.44 -6.06 -0.11
C GLY A 522 14.47 -6.57 -1.17
N PHE A 523 14.29 -5.82 -2.26
CA PHE A 523 13.60 -6.25 -3.48
C PHE A 523 14.18 -5.54 -4.72
N VAL A 524 13.90 -6.08 -5.89
CA VAL A 524 14.27 -5.48 -7.18
C VAL A 524 13.03 -4.83 -7.79
N VAL A 525 13.09 -3.53 -8.04
CA VAL A 525 12.04 -2.79 -8.76
C VAL A 525 12.26 -2.95 -10.26
N VAL A 526 11.20 -3.35 -10.96
CA VAL A 526 11.18 -3.54 -12.42
C VAL A 526 10.21 -2.55 -13.05
N VAL A 527 10.73 -1.52 -13.68
CA VAL A 527 9.93 -0.44 -14.27
C VAL A 527 9.49 -0.84 -15.67
N CYS A 528 8.19 -1.04 -15.85
CA CYS A 528 7.57 -1.56 -17.08
C CYS A 528 6.79 -0.52 -17.87
N GLY A 529 6.77 0.74 -17.44
CA GLY A 529 6.02 1.81 -18.07
C GLY A 529 6.45 3.17 -17.54
N GLU A 530 5.61 4.17 -17.75
CA GLU A 530 5.80 5.48 -17.12
C GLU A 530 5.34 5.39 -15.66
N VAL A 531 6.28 5.32 -14.74
CA VAL A 531 6.04 5.33 -13.30
C VAL A 531 6.56 6.63 -12.72
N MET A 532 5.65 7.39 -12.09
CA MET A 532 6.01 8.66 -11.49
C MET A 532 6.25 8.49 -9.98
N THR A 533 7.48 8.77 -9.57
CA THR A 533 7.87 8.86 -8.16
C THR A 533 7.64 10.24 -7.55
N MET A 534 7.34 11.24 -8.39
CA MET A 534 6.90 12.57 -8.01
C MET A 534 5.66 12.95 -8.84
N PRO A 535 4.44 12.69 -8.34
CA PRO A 535 3.21 13.12 -8.99
C PRO A 535 3.12 14.63 -9.11
N GLY A 536 2.39 15.12 -10.09
CA GLY A 536 2.05 16.54 -10.17
C GLY A 536 0.62 16.80 -9.68
N LEU A 537 0.34 18.02 -9.24
CA LEU A 537 -1.03 18.43 -8.98
C LEU A 537 -1.85 18.38 -10.30
N PRO A 538 -3.12 17.93 -10.26
CA PRO A 538 -4.01 17.96 -11.41
C PRO A 538 -4.41 19.40 -11.77
N ARG A 539 -5.14 19.57 -12.88
CA ARG A 539 -5.62 20.90 -13.32
C ARG A 539 -6.50 21.59 -12.27
N ALA A 540 -7.33 20.83 -11.56
CA ALA A 540 -8.13 21.28 -10.43
C ALA A 540 -7.80 20.41 -9.22
N PRO A 541 -6.79 20.78 -8.40
CA PRO A 541 -6.42 20.02 -7.22
C PRO A 541 -7.46 20.18 -6.11
N ALA A 542 -7.60 19.15 -5.26
CA ALA A 542 -8.47 19.19 -4.08
C ALA A 542 -8.13 20.35 -3.13
N ALA A 543 -6.87 20.78 -3.11
CA ALA A 543 -6.42 21.96 -2.38
C ALA A 543 -7.21 23.25 -2.66
N GLN A 544 -7.86 23.38 -3.82
CA GLN A 544 -8.69 24.53 -4.13
C GLN A 544 -10.02 24.57 -3.36
N THR A 545 -10.47 23.43 -2.84
CA THR A 545 -11.73 23.28 -2.10
C THR A 545 -11.53 23.05 -0.61
N ILE A 546 -10.33 22.63 -0.22
CA ILE A 546 -9.97 22.40 1.20
C ILE A 546 -9.70 23.76 1.84
N ARG A 547 -10.46 24.07 2.91
CA ARG A 547 -10.34 25.34 3.65
C ARG A 547 -10.86 25.18 5.08
N LEU A 548 -10.62 26.17 5.91
CA LEU A 548 -11.29 26.32 7.20
C LEU A 548 -12.55 27.19 7.02
N ASN A 549 -13.63 26.81 7.68
CA ASN A 549 -14.81 27.65 7.85
C ASN A 549 -14.60 28.66 9.01
N ASP A 550 -15.62 29.49 9.27
CA ASP A 550 -15.56 30.53 10.30
C ASP A 550 -15.41 29.96 11.73
N ASP A 551 -15.81 28.73 11.95
CA ASP A 551 -15.69 28.00 13.22
C ASP A 551 -14.33 27.29 13.37
N GLY A 552 -13.46 27.35 12.36
CA GLY A 552 -12.16 26.69 12.34
C GLY A 552 -12.22 25.21 11.97
N GLU A 553 -13.36 24.73 11.47
CA GLU A 553 -13.50 23.35 10.98
C GLU A 553 -13.07 23.24 9.52
N ILE A 554 -12.51 22.07 9.17
CA ILE A 554 -12.04 21.80 7.81
C ILE A 554 -13.23 21.49 6.90
N GLU A 555 -13.30 22.14 5.75
CA GLU A 555 -14.21 21.82 4.66
C GLU A 555 -13.46 21.28 3.45
N GLY A 556 -14.11 20.42 2.66
CA GLY A 556 -13.55 19.90 1.41
C GLY A 556 -12.50 18.80 1.54
N LEU A 557 -12.22 18.34 2.76
CA LEU A 557 -11.39 17.16 3.01
C LEU A 557 -12.32 15.93 3.02
N PHE A 558 -12.59 15.34 1.89
CA PHE A 558 -13.37 14.12 1.56
C PHE A 558 -14.52 13.71 2.48
#